data_0666c1ca3e7cdb5e8a33e0ebe31a7ac4
#
_entry.id   0666c1ca3e7cdb5e8a33e0ebe31a7ac4
#
_cell.length_a   1.000
_cell.length_b   1.000
_cell.length_c   1.000
_cell.angle_alpha   90.00
_cell.angle_beta   90.00
_cell.angle_gamma   90.00
#
_symmetry.space_group_name_H-M   'P 1'
#
loop_
_entity.id
_entity.type
_entity.pdbx_description
1 polymer ?
#
loop_
_entity_poly.entity_id
_entity_poly.type
_entity_poly.pdbx_seq_one_letter_code
_entity_poly.pdbx_strand_id
1 'polypeptide(L)'
;VIPVLLLCQVGLGLLAATACGVAAVIRRGAKARSFPPSLWISAGALLLVAIILVLAIGIITHGPIVRLDAAVAQALFTHRAPWLDRLMIALSAMGDGSERTTATVLIAAFMLWRRRPRAAASLALVMTASAILAPTLKTAFHFARPSLLYSGADAFSYPSGHAASATALFVMLAFITGRGASVGGRWIIGGLAALMIGLTGLSRIYVGAHWLSDVLAGFALGGALALAGILLVLREPSEAAEPLHGLAVLIILIAVAAVLLPKTYRKGERLYGPYLARSIEQIVDPGHLGRPGRRIAPPPSL
;
A
#
# COMPACT_ATOMS: atom_id res chain seq x y z
N VAL A 1 -23.43 -6.43 1.76
CA VAL A 1 -23.26 -4.97 1.47
C VAL A 1 -22.70 -4.24 2.70
N ILE A 2 -23.22 -4.50 3.91
CA ILE A 2 -22.80 -3.83 5.16
C ILE A 2 -21.30 -4.07 5.49
N PRO A 3 -20.70 -5.27 5.37
CA PRO A 3 -19.29 -5.46 5.69
C PRO A 3 -18.32 -4.71 4.75
N VAL A 4 -18.66 -4.59 3.46
CA VAL A 4 -17.85 -3.89 2.47
C VAL A 4 -17.87 -2.38 2.73
N LEU A 5 -19.02 -1.82 3.08
CA LEU A 5 -19.15 -0.42 3.47
C LEU A 5 -18.39 -0.10 4.77
N LEU A 6 -18.44 -0.99 5.75
CA LEU A 6 -17.68 -0.85 7.00
C LEU A 6 -16.16 -0.90 6.76
N LEU A 7 -15.71 -1.73 5.83
CA LEU A 7 -14.30 -1.85 5.44
C LEU A 7 -13.79 -0.63 4.66
N CYS A 8 -14.63 -0.11 3.76
CA CYS A 8 -14.34 1.18 3.13
C CYS A 8 -14.26 2.30 4.17
N GLN A 9 -15.13 2.27 5.20
CA GLN A 9 -15.11 3.26 6.28
C GLN A 9 -13.91 3.12 7.19
N VAL A 10 -13.48 1.92 7.57
CA VAL A 10 -12.28 1.69 8.39
C VAL A 10 -11.01 2.00 7.60
N GLY A 11 -10.92 1.58 6.35
CA GLY A 11 -9.80 1.91 5.46
C GLY A 11 -9.72 3.41 5.18
N LEU A 12 -10.85 4.05 4.86
CA LEU A 12 -10.97 5.50 4.70
C LEU A 12 -10.72 6.24 6.03
N GLY A 13 -11.15 5.67 7.17
CA GLY A 13 -10.90 6.23 8.49
C GLY A 13 -9.42 6.24 8.86
N LEU A 14 -8.69 5.16 8.61
CA LEU A 14 -7.23 5.07 8.80
C LEU A 14 -6.47 5.99 7.83
N LEU A 15 -6.91 6.06 6.58
CA LEU A 15 -6.36 6.97 5.58
C LEU A 15 -6.70 8.42 5.89
N ALA A 16 -7.93 8.70 6.34
CA ALA A 16 -8.35 10.02 6.80
C ALA A 16 -7.60 10.42 8.08
N ALA A 17 -7.38 9.51 9.03
CA ALA A 17 -6.58 9.77 10.23
C ALA A 17 -5.12 10.07 9.87
N THR A 18 -4.54 9.35 8.90
CA THR A 18 -3.18 9.61 8.40
C THR A 18 -3.13 10.95 7.65
N ALA A 19 -4.12 11.22 6.79
CA ALA A 19 -4.24 12.49 6.07
C ALA A 19 -4.58 13.66 7.00
N CYS A 20 -5.44 13.47 8.01
CA CYS A 20 -5.73 14.47 9.05
C CYS A 20 -4.54 14.71 9.97
N GLY A 21 -3.76 13.67 10.30
CA GLY A 21 -2.51 13.80 11.05
C GLY A 21 -1.50 14.66 10.27
N VAL A 22 -1.29 14.36 8.99
CA VAL A 22 -0.45 15.17 8.09
C VAL A 22 -1.01 16.59 7.93
N ALA A 23 -2.32 16.76 7.73
CA ALA A 23 -2.97 18.07 7.60
C ALA A 23 -2.94 18.88 8.91
N ALA A 24 -3.10 18.22 10.06
CA ALA A 24 -3.01 18.85 11.38
C ALA A 24 -1.58 19.32 11.69
N VAL A 25 -0.56 18.54 11.33
CA VAL A 25 0.85 18.95 11.42
C VAL A 25 1.13 20.19 10.53
N ILE A 26 0.52 20.23 9.34
CA ILE A 26 0.65 21.37 8.42
C ILE A 26 -0.11 22.61 8.93
N ARG A 27 -1.26 22.46 9.61
CA ARG A 27 -2.08 23.57 10.14
C ARG A 27 -1.55 24.16 11.44
N ARG A 28 -0.96 23.37 12.34
CA ARG A 28 -0.58 23.80 13.69
C ARG A 28 0.77 24.51 13.79
N GLY A 29 1.53 24.64 12.71
CA GLY A 29 2.78 25.38 12.72
C GLY A 29 2.67 26.89 13.03
N ALA A 30 1.47 27.42 13.29
CA ALA A 30 1.27 28.86 13.40
C ALA A 30 0.84 29.39 14.79
N LYS A 31 0.37 28.57 15.74
CA LYS A 31 -0.30 29.20 16.92
C LYS A 31 -0.24 28.50 18.29
N ALA A 32 0.57 27.48 18.53
CA ALA A 32 0.62 26.89 19.88
C ALA A 32 2.06 26.64 20.34
N ARG A 33 2.36 26.98 21.58
CA ARG A 33 3.51 26.49 22.38
C ARG A 33 3.41 24.97 22.61
N SER A 34 3.32 24.19 21.53
CA SER A 34 3.13 22.76 21.53
C SER A 34 4.33 22.10 20.83
N PHE A 35 4.64 20.89 21.27
CA PHE A 35 5.73 20.04 20.82
C PHE A 35 6.09 20.18 19.34
N PRO A 36 7.38 20.02 18.98
CA PRO A 36 7.85 20.18 17.61
C PRO A 36 7.14 19.18 16.66
N PRO A 37 6.86 19.58 15.42
CA PRO A 37 6.19 18.70 14.42
C PRO A 37 6.82 17.33 14.29
N SER A 38 8.15 17.24 14.47
CA SER A 38 8.90 15.99 14.45
C SER A 38 8.41 14.98 15.50
N LEU A 39 8.01 15.43 16.68
CA LEU A 39 7.52 14.53 17.73
C LEU A 39 6.20 13.86 17.33
N TRP A 40 5.26 14.62 16.75
CA TRP A 40 3.98 14.06 16.28
C TRP A 40 4.17 13.11 15.12
N ILE A 41 5.09 13.41 14.21
CA ILE A 41 5.40 12.53 13.08
C ILE A 41 6.05 11.23 13.59
N SER A 42 6.98 11.33 14.54
CA SER A 42 7.61 10.15 15.15
C SER A 42 6.61 9.31 15.94
N ALA A 43 5.74 9.94 16.73
CA ALA A 43 4.66 9.24 17.44
C ALA A 43 3.70 8.52 16.48
N GLY A 44 3.35 9.18 15.36
CA GLY A 44 2.54 8.56 14.31
C GLY A 44 3.23 7.35 13.67
N ALA A 45 4.53 7.45 13.38
CA ALA A 45 5.31 6.33 12.84
C ALA A 45 5.37 5.15 13.83
N LEU A 46 5.59 5.42 15.11
CA LEU A 46 5.59 4.39 16.16
C LEU A 46 4.22 3.72 16.32
N LEU A 47 3.14 4.50 16.25
CA LEU A 47 1.77 3.96 16.27
C LEU A 47 1.54 3.01 15.09
N LEU A 48 1.99 3.37 13.89
CA LEU A 48 1.85 2.51 12.72
C LEU A 48 2.67 1.22 12.86
N VAL A 49 3.86 1.28 13.44
CA VAL A 49 4.65 0.07 13.78
C VAL A 49 3.90 -0.78 14.81
N ALA A 50 3.29 -0.18 15.83
CA ALA A 50 2.49 -0.91 16.81
C ALA A 50 1.28 -1.60 16.16
N ILE A 51 0.61 -0.97 15.18
CA ILE A 51 -0.48 -1.59 14.42
C ILE A 51 0.00 -2.86 13.69
N ILE A 52 1.19 -2.84 13.07
CA ILE A 52 1.76 -4.02 12.41
C ILE A 52 1.90 -5.16 13.42
N LEU A 53 2.46 -4.89 14.60
CA LEU A 53 2.67 -5.90 15.63
C LEU A 53 1.34 -6.43 16.19
N VAL A 54 0.37 -5.57 16.46
CA VAL A 54 -0.96 -5.96 16.96
C VAL A 54 -1.68 -6.86 15.95
N LEU A 55 -1.62 -6.53 14.66
CA LEU A 55 -2.20 -7.37 13.61
C LEU A 55 -1.50 -8.73 13.54
N ALA A 56 -0.17 -8.77 13.61
CA ALA A 56 0.60 -10.02 13.62
C ALA A 56 0.25 -10.89 14.83
N ILE A 57 0.17 -10.30 16.02
CA ILE A 57 -0.27 -11.02 17.25
C ILE A 57 -1.69 -11.55 17.05
N GLY A 58 -2.61 -10.75 16.52
CA GLY A 58 -3.98 -11.16 16.25
C GLY A 58 -4.07 -12.36 15.29
N ILE A 59 -3.18 -12.46 14.30
CA ILE A 59 -3.09 -13.61 13.39
C ILE A 59 -2.53 -14.83 14.13
N ILE A 60 -1.42 -14.68 14.87
CA ILE A 60 -0.78 -15.77 15.64
C ILE A 60 -1.73 -16.37 16.67
N THR A 61 -2.51 -15.53 17.34
CA THR A 61 -3.45 -15.96 18.38
C THR A 61 -4.79 -16.43 17.83
N HIS A 62 -4.96 -16.53 16.51
CA HIS A 62 -6.24 -16.84 15.84
C HIS A 62 -7.40 -15.94 16.31
N GLY A 63 -7.10 -14.67 16.54
CA GLY A 63 -8.05 -13.67 17.05
C GLY A 63 -9.14 -13.29 16.05
N PRO A 64 -10.01 -12.32 16.39
CA PRO A 64 -11.12 -11.88 15.54
C PRO A 64 -10.73 -11.42 14.15
N ILE A 65 -9.47 -10.96 13.98
CA ILE A 65 -8.94 -10.51 12.69
C ILE A 65 -8.93 -11.63 11.64
N VAL A 66 -8.64 -12.87 12.04
CA VAL A 66 -8.62 -14.03 11.12
C VAL A 66 -10.03 -14.32 10.58
N ARG A 67 -11.05 -14.19 11.42
CA ARG A 67 -12.45 -14.33 10.99
C ARG A 67 -12.87 -13.20 10.05
N LEU A 68 -12.40 -11.99 10.32
CA LEU A 68 -12.65 -10.83 9.45
C LEU A 68 -11.96 -11.01 8.10
N ASP A 69 -10.72 -11.49 8.06
CA ASP A 69 -9.98 -11.81 6.85
C ASP A 69 -10.76 -12.79 5.96
N ALA A 70 -11.24 -13.90 6.55
CA ALA A 70 -12.03 -14.89 5.84
C ALA A 70 -13.37 -14.32 5.34
N ALA A 71 -14.10 -13.58 6.18
CA ALA A 71 -15.38 -12.99 5.82
C ALA A 71 -15.25 -11.97 4.67
N VAL A 72 -14.19 -11.16 4.66
CA VAL A 72 -13.94 -10.19 3.60
C VAL A 72 -13.54 -10.87 2.30
N ALA A 73 -12.63 -11.84 2.36
CA ALA A 73 -12.23 -12.60 1.19
C ALA A 73 -13.44 -13.30 0.56
N GLN A 74 -14.29 -13.93 1.36
CA GLN A 74 -15.52 -14.57 0.89
C GLN A 74 -16.50 -13.56 0.30
N ALA A 75 -16.74 -12.43 0.96
CA ALA A 75 -17.64 -11.39 0.45
C ALA A 75 -17.21 -10.84 -0.90
N LEU A 76 -15.91 -10.58 -1.09
CA LEU A 76 -15.37 -10.14 -2.38
C LEU A 76 -15.47 -11.24 -3.44
N PHE A 77 -15.28 -12.48 -3.04
CA PHE A 77 -15.35 -13.61 -3.95
C PHE A 77 -16.79 -13.88 -4.45
N THR A 78 -17.80 -13.71 -3.61
CA THR A 78 -19.22 -13.91 -3.98
C THR A 78 -19.78 -12.81 -4.90
N HIS A 79 -19.17 -11.61 -4.90
CA HIS A 79 -19.65 -10.46 -5.68
C HIS A 79 -18.75 -10.19 -6.91
N ARG A 80 -18.25 -11.24 -7.54
CA ARG A 80 -17.36 -11.12 -8.70
C ARG A 80 -18.13 -10.91 -9.99
N ALA A 81 -17.50 -10.16 -10.89
CA ALA A 81 -17.99 -9.95 -12.24
C ALA A 81 -16.81 -9.84 -13.21
N PRO A 82 -16.93 -10.30 -14.47
CA PRO A 82 -15.81 -10.29 -15.43
C PRO A 82 -15.18 -8.91 -15.67
N TRP A 83 -15.98 -7.85 -15.65
CA TRP A 83 -15.48 -6.48 -15.77
C TRP A 83 -14.71 -6.05 -14.53
N LEU A 84 -15.16 -6.45 -13.35
CA LEU A 84 -14.52 -6.14 -12.08
C LEU A 84 -13.21 -6.92 -11.92
N ASP A 85 -13.17 -8.18 -12.36
CA ASP A 85 -11.94 -8.98 -12.41
C ASP A 85 -10.86 -8.28 -13.22
N ARG A 86 -11.19 -7.80 -14.43
CA ARG A 86 -10.26 -7.05 -15.29
C ARG A 86 -9.78 -5.77 -14.63
N LEU A 87 -10.71 -5.02 -14.03
CA LEU A 87 -10.36 -3.79 -13.31
C LEU A 87 -9.41 -4.06 -12.14
N MET A 88 -9.69 -5.08 -11.32
CA MET A 88 -8.87 -5.41 -10.15
C MET A 88 -7.49 -5.96 -10.56
N ILE A 89 -7.40 -6.72 -11.65
CA ILE A 89 -6.10 -7.11 -12.23
C ILE A 89 -5.33 -5.88 -12.70
N ALA A 90 -5.97 -4.93 -13.38
CA ALA A 90 -5.32 -3.71 -13.85
C ALA A 90 -4.80 -2.85 -12.67
N LEU A 91 -5.64 -2.64 -11.65
CA LEU A 91 -5.24 -1.91 -10.44
C LEU A 91 -4.10 -2.60 -9.69
N SER A 92 -4.12 -3.93 -9.61
CA SER A 92 -3.03 -4.71 -9.04
C SER A 92 -1.74 -4.56 -9.85
N ALA A 93 -1.83 -4.58 -11.18
CA ALA A 93 -0.71 -4.44 -12.09
C ALA A 93 -0.04 -3.05 -12.01
N MET A 94 -0.83 -1.97 -11.83
CA MET A 94 -0.28 -0.62 -11.58
C MET A 94 0.61 -0.55 -10.33
N GLY A 95 0.42 -1.45 -9.38
CA GLY A 95 1.25 -1.59 -8.18
C GLY A 95 2.41 -2.59 -8.33
N ASP A 96 2.70 -3.13 -9.52
CA ASP A 96 3.81 -4.08 -9.72
C ASP A 96 5.18 -3.41 -9.50
N GLY A 97 6.20 -4.22 -9.24
CA GLY A 97 7.55 -3.76 -8.94
C GLY A 97 8.15 -2.89 -10.04
N SER A 98 7.89 -3.22 -11.30
CA SER A 98 8.41 -2.48 -12.47
C SER A 98 7.84 -1.07 -12.56
N GLU A 99 6.52 -0.89 -12.38
CA GLU A 99 5.87 0.41 -12.41
C GLU A 99 6.36 1.30 -11.28
N ARG A 100 6.39 0.75 -10.06
CA ARG A 100 6.84 1.50 -8.87
C ARG A 100 8.28 1.93 -8.97
N THR A 101 9.17 1.04 -9.42
CA THR A 101 10.60 1.35 -9.57
C THR A 101 10.80 2.41 -10.64
N THR A 102 10.18 2.24 -11.81
CA THR A 102 10.28 3.21 -12.92
C THR A 102 9.71 4.57 -12.50
N ALA A 103 8.52 4.61 -11.89
CA ALA A 103 7.94 5.85 -11.39
C ALA A 103 8.85 6.52 -10.36
N THR A 104 9.38 5.76 -9.40
CA THR A 104 10.30 6.29 -8.37
C THR A 104 11.55 6.90 -9.00
N VAL A 105 12.18 6.19 -9.93
CA VAL A 105 13.41 6.67 -10.60
C VAL A 105 13.14 7.95 -11.41
N LEU A 106 12.08 7.97 -12.21
CA LEU A 106 11.74 9.14 -13.04
C LEU A 106 11.36 10.35 -12.18
N ILE A 107 10.58 10.14 -11.12
CA ILE A 107 10.19 11.23 -10.22
C ILE A 107 11.40 11.72 -9.42
N ALA A 108 12.27 10.83 -8.94
CA ALA A 108 13.52 11.23 -8.26
C ALA A 108 14.44 11.99 -9.20
N ALA A 109 14.60 11.54 -10.45
CA ALA A 109 15.37 12.27 -11.48
C ALA A 109 14.77 13.64 -11.76
N PHE A 110 13.44 13.76 -11.88
CA PHE A 110 12.76 15.03 -12.03
C PHE A 110 13.01 15.95 -10.82
N MET A 111 12.96 15.41 -9.58
CA MET A 111 13.28 16.17 -8.37
C MET A 111 14.74 16.67 -8.38
N LEU A 112 15.69 15.84 -8.79
CA LEU A 112 17.10 16.23 -8.93
C LEU A 112 17.27 17.33 -9.97
N TRP A 113 16.62 17.23 -11.12
CA TRP A 113 16.61 18.28 -12.13
C TRP A 113 16.04 19.59 -11.59
N ARG A 114 15.02 19.51 -10.73
CA ARG A 114 14.43 20.64 -10.02
C ARG A 114 15.25 21.11 -8.81
N ARG A 115 16.50 20.64 -8.68
CA ARG A 115 17.43 20.96 -7.59
C ARG A 115 16.88 20.63 -6.18
N ARG A 116 16.22 19.46 -6.05
CA ARG A 116 15.66 18.94 -4.80
C ARG A 116 16.28 17.61 -4.40
N PRO A 117 17.61 17.56 -4.13
CA PRO A 117 18.30 16.30 -3.89
C PRO A 117 17.81 15.57 -2.65
N ARG A 118 17.43 16.26 -1.60
CA ARG A 118 16.91 15.61 -0.37
C ARG A 118 15.54 15.00 -0.54
N ALA A 119 14.64 15.68 -1.23
CA ALA A 119 13.33 15.10 -1.55
C ALA A 119 13.51 13.85 -2.44
N ALA A 120 14.39 13.90 -3.42
CA ALA A 120 14.74 12.77 -4.27
C ALA A 120 15.34 11.62 -3.46
N ALA A 121 16.35 11.90 -2.63
CA ALA A 121 16.99 10.92 -1.77
C ALA A 121 16.03 10.31 -0.76
N SER A 122 15.16 11.13 -0.15
CA SER A 122 14.14 10.66 0.77
C SER A 122 13.13 9.72 0.10
N LEU A 123 12.65 10.08 -1.10
CA LEU A 123 11.77 9.19 -1.88
C LEU A 123 12.47 7.88 -2.23
N ALA A 124 13.69 7.93 -2.73
CA ALA A 124 14.47 6.75 -3.07
C ALA A 124 14.70 5.85 -1.84
N LEU A 125 15.08 6.44 -0.70
CA LEU A 125 15.30 5.71 0.56
C LEU A 125 14.02 5.02 1.05
N VAL A 126 12.91 5.73 1.06
CA VAL A 126 11.60 5.19 1.51
C VAL A 126 11.15 4.03 0.62
N MET A 127 11.29 4.17 -0.70
CA MET A 127 10.91 3.12 -1.65
C MET A 127 11.85 1.91 -1.57
N THR A 128 13.15 2.12 -1.40
CA THR A 128 14.13 1.05 -1.18
C THR A 128 13.86 0.33 0.15
N ALA A 129 13.62 1.08 1.22
CA ALA A 129 13.27 0.49 2.51
C ALA A 129 11.98 -0.36 2.42
N SER A 130 10.95 0.11 1.71
CA SER A 130 9.73 -0.68 1.48
C SER A 130 10.01 -1.95 0.68
N ALA A 131 10.88 -1.88 -0.34
CA ALA A 131 11.25 -3.03 -1.17
C ALA A 131 12.07 -4.09 -0.40
N ILE A 132 12.80 -3.70 0.63
CA ILE A 132 13.59 -4.61 1.48
C ILE A 132 12.72 -5.12 2.65
N LEU A 133 12.07 -4.23 3.39
CA LEU A 133 11.39 -4.61 4.63
C LEU A 133 10.16 -5.51 4.39
N ALA A 134 9.38 -5.27 3.34
CA ALA A 134 8.20 -6.09 3.10
C ALA A 134 8.55 -7.58 2.85
N PRO A 135 9.49 -7.96 1.97
CA PRO A 135 9.90 -9.36 1.85
C PRO A 135 10.61 -9.91 3.09
N THR A 136 11.43 -9.11 3.78
CA THR A 136 12.07 -9.55 5.04
C THR A 136 11.03 -9.89 6.11
N LEU A 137 10.01 -9.07 6.28
CA LEU A 137 8.92 -9.36 7.21
C LEU A 137 8.12 -10.59 6.79
N LYS A 138 7.90 -10.82 5.49
CA LYS A 138 7.26 -12.04 5.01
C LYS A 138 8.01 -13.30 5.41
N THR A 139 9.33 -13.29 5.24
CA THR A 139 10.19 -14.40 5.65
C THR A 139 10.34 -14.53 7.17
N ALA A 140 10.02 -13.49 7.95
CA ALA A 140 10.01 -13.55 9.41
C ALA A 140 8.69 -14.12 9.97
N PHE A 141 7.56 -13.70 9.41
CA PHE A 141 6.24 -14.10 9.93
C PHE A 141 5.69 -15.41 9.34
N HIS A 142 6.05 -15.76 8.10
CA HIS A 142 5.62 -17.01 7.41
C HIS A 142 4.09 -17.21 7.31
N PHE A 143 3.29 -16.14 7.28
CA PHE A 143 1.83 -16.26 7.17
C PHE A 143 1.41 -16.66 5.75
N ALA A 144 0.52 -17.66 5.65
CA ALA A 144 0.05 -18.19 4.38
C ALA A 144 -0.88 -17.22 3.66
N ARG A 145 -0.88 -17.26 2.33
CA ARG A 145 -1.80 -16.48 1.47
C ARG A 145 -3.19 -17.11 1.38
N PRO A 146 -4.22 -16.30 0.98
CA PRO A 146 -5.55 -16.83 0.66
C PRO A 146 -5.53 -17.85 -0.49
N SER A 147 -4.63 -17.66 -1.45
CA SER A 147 -4.54 -18.50 -2.65
C SER A 147 -3.17 -19.18 -2.78
N LEU A 148 -3.15 -20.36 -3.42
CA LEU A 148 -1.94 -21.13 -3.69
C LEU A 148 -1.22 -20.71 -4.99
N LEU A 149 -1.41 -19.47 -5.45
CA LEU A 149 -0.83 -18.95 -6.69
C LEU A 149 0.68 -18.67 -6.62
N TYR A 150 1.25 -18.75 -5.43
CA TYR A 150 2.62 -18.34 -5.17
C TYR A 150 3.42 -19.48 -4.54
N SER A 151 4.71 -19.52 -4.83
CA SER A 151 5.64 -20.54 -4.32
C SER A 151 6.89 -19.91 -3.71
N GLY A 152 7.64 -20.71 -2.95
CA GLY A 152 8.87 -20.25 -2.29
C GLY A 152 8.61 -19.12 -1.29
N ALA A 153 9.50 -18.15 -1.23
CA ALA A 153 9.38 -16.98 -0.34
C ALA A 153 8.16 -16.10 -0.65
N ASP A 154 7.68 -16.13 -1.89
CA ASP A 154 6.48 -15.38 -2.30
C ASP A 154 5.18 -16.03 -1.79
N ALA A 155 5.21 -17.27 -1.31
CA ALA A 155 4.06 -17.92 -0.68
C ALA A 155 3.60 -17.23 0.61
N PHE A 156 4.47 -16.45 1.24
CA PHE A 156 4.14 -15.70 2.44
C PHE A 156 3.42 -14.39 2.13
N SER A 157 2.45 -14.07 2.95
CA SER A 157 1.51 -12.98 2.68
C SER A 157 1.85 -11.66 3.40
N TYR A 158 2.24 -11.74 4.66
CA TYR A 158 2.27 -10.59 5.59
C TYR A 158 3.64 -9.92 5.71
N PRO A 159 3.70 -8.59 5.62
CA PRO A 159 2.67 -7.65 5.16
C PRO A 159 2.59 -7.57 3.62
N SER A 160 1.53 -6.92 3.09
CA SER A 160 1.39 -6.71 1.65
C SER A 160 2.41 -5.70 1.12
N GLY A 161 3.32 -6.15 0.27
CA GLY A 161 4.33 -5.28 -0.34
C GLY A 161 3.76 -4.26 -1.34
N HIS A 162 2.68 -4.60 -2.06
CA HIS A 162 1.98 -3.67 -2.94
C HIS A 162 1.32 -2.54 -2.14
N ALA A 163 0.63 -2.89 -1.04
CA ALA A 163 0.01 -1.90 -0.16
C ALA A 163 1.06 -1.00 0.51
N ALA A 164 2.16 -1.59 1.01
CA ALA A 164 3.24 -0.84 1.65
C ALA A 164 3.87 0.18 0.70
N SER A 165 4.26 -0.24 -0.49
CA SER A 165 4.92 0.65 -1.44
C SER A 165 3.97 1.67 -2.08
N ALA A 166 2.70 1.32 -2.33
CA ALA A 166 1.70 2.30 -2.78
C ALA A 166 1.51 3.39 -1.72
N THR A 167 1.37 3.00 -0.44
CA THR A 167 1.25 3.98 0.65
C THR A 167 2.49 4.84 0.76
N ALA A 168 3.68 4.24 0.77
CA ALA A 168 4.94 4.96 0.83
C ALA A 168 5.08 5.98 -0.31
N LEU A 169 4.82 5.56 -1.54
CA LEU A 169 4.90 6.42 -2.73
C LEU A 169 3.88 7.56 -2.67
N PHE A 170 2.59 7.24 -2.56
CA PHE A 170 1.55 8.25 -2.70
C PHE A 170 1.49 9.21 -1.51
N VAL A 171 1.82 8.79 -0.28
CA VAL A 171 1.94 9.70 0.87
C VAL A 171 3.12 10.65 0.68
N MET A 172 4.30 10.16 0.24
CA MET A 172 5.45 11.01 -0.07
C MET A 172 5.13 12.01 -1.18
N LEU A 173 4.51 11.56 -2.27
CA LEU A 173 4.12 12.45 -3.38
C LEU A 173 3.08 13.48 -2.93
N ALA A 174 2.06 13.07 -2.18
CA ALA A 174 1.05 14.00 -1.67
C ALA A 174 1.67 15.06 -0.76
N PHE A 175 2.62 14.68 0.09
CA PHE A 175 3.35 15.63 0.94
C PHE A 175 4.16 16.61 0.09
N ILE A 176 5.00 16.12 -0.84
CA ILE A 176 5.93 16.96 -1.61
C ILE A 176 5.17 17.90 -2.57
N THR A 177 4.12 17.42 -3.26
CA THR A 177 3.35 18.23 -4.21
C THR A 177 2.33 19.13 -3.50
N GLY A 178 1.82 18.73 -2.35
CA GLY A 178 0.83 19.49 -1.58
C GLY A 178 1.41 20.73 -0.87
N ARG A 179 2.72 20.84 -0.69
CA ARG A 179 3.33 21.93 0.08
C ARG A 179 3.08 23.31 -0.51
N GLY A 180 3.04 23.47 -1.81
CA GLY A 180 2.75 24.73 -2.50
C GLY A 180 1.29 24.87 -2.96
N ALA A 181 0.44 23.89 -2.68
CA ALA A 181 -0.94 23.88 -3.12
C ALA A 181 -1.84 24.71 -2.16
N SER A 182 -2.92 25.26 -2.70
CA SER A 182 -4.02 25.84 -1.91
C SER A 182 -4.63 24.77 -0.98
N VAL A 183 -5.43 25.21 -0.01
CA VAL A 183 -6.13 24.29 0.91
C VAL A 183 -6.97 23.28 0.13
N GLY A 184 -7.75 23.74 -0.87
CA GLY A 184 -8.54 22.87 -1.74
C GLY A 184 -7.65 21.90 -2.53
N GLY A 185 -6.54 22.39 -3.10
CA GLY A 185 -5.57 21.57 -3.82
C GLY A 185 -4.97 20.45 -2.95
N ARG A 186 -4.66 20.72 -1.68
CA ARG A 186 -4.16 19.69 -0.73
C ARG A 186 -5.19 18.60 -0.47
N TRP A 187 -6.47 18.97 -0.35
CA TRP A 187 -7.54 17.99 -0.18
C TRP A 187 -7.70 17.10 -1.43
N ILE A 188 -7.60 17.68 -2.62
CA ILE A 188 -7.65 16.93 -3.88
C ILE A 188 -6.46 15.98 -3.97
N ILE A 189 -5.24 16.46 -3.75
CA ILE A 189 -4.01 15.64 -3.80
C ILE A 189 -4.07 14.52 -2.78
N GLY A 190 -4.45 14.83 -1.53
CA GLY A 190 -4.60 13.84 -0.47
C GLY A 190 -5.68 12.81 -0.76
N GLY A 191 -6.83 13.25 -1.30
CA GLY A 191 -7.93 12.38 -1.70
C GLY A 191 -7.55 11.43 -2.84
N LEU A 192 -6.84 11.92 -3.86
CA LEU A 192 -6.32 11.08 -4.94
C LEU A 192 -5.30 10.07 -4.44
N ALA A 193 -4.38 10.49 -3.56
CA ALA A 193 -3.41 9.58 -2.95
C ALA A 193 -4.13 8.48 -2.14
N ALA A 194 -5.09 8.85 -1.30
CA ALA A 194 -5.89 7.90 -0.51
C ALA A 194 -6.67 6.92 -1.40
N LEU A 195 -7.26 7.42 -2.49
CA LEU A 195 -7.96 6.60 -3.48
C LEU A 195 -7.02 5.56 -4.11
N MET A 196 -5.84 5.98 -4.59
CA MET A 196 -4.87 5.07 -5.22
C MET A 196 -4.36 4.01 -4.24
N ILE A 197 -4.09 4.40 -2.98
CA ILE A 197 -3.70 3.48 -1.92
C ILE A 197 -4.82 2.47 -1.66
N GLY A 198 -6.05 2.94 -1.46
CA GLY A 198 -7.21 2.10 -1.19
C GLY A 198 -7.51 1.12 -2.32
N LEU A 199 -7.52 1.61 -3.57
CA LEU A 199 -7.75 0.77 -4.75
C LEU A 199 -6.65 -0.29 -4.92
N THR A 200 -5.37 0.08 -4.69
CA THR A 200 -4.27 -0.90 -4.71
C THR A 200 -4.49 -1.97 -3.65
N GLY A 201 -4.79 -1.59 -2.40
CA GLY A 201 -5.05 -2.56 -1.34
C GLY A 201 -6.25 -3.47 -1.62
N LEU A 202 -7.37 -2.89 -2.05
CA LEU A 202 -8.59 -3.62 -2.41
C LEU A 202 -8.31 -4.64 -3.52
N SER A 203 -7.57 -4.24 -4.55
CA SER A 203 -7.21 -5.13 -5.66
C SER A 203 -6.46 -6.37 -5.17
N ARG A 204 -5.58 -6.22 -4.14
CA ARG A 204 -4.79 -7.34 -3.61
C ARG A 204 -5.63 -8.36 -2.85
N ILE A 205 -6.68 -7.90 -2.15
CA ILE A 205 -7.62 -8.80 -1.48
C ILE A 205 -8.50 -9.48 -2.54
N TYR A 206 -9.01 -8.71 -3.49
CA TYR A 206 -9.92 -9.20 -4.53
C TYR A 206 -9.30 -10.32 -5.39
N VAL A 207 -8.06 -10.14 -5.84
CA VAL A 207 -7.35 -11.17 -6.64
C VAL A 207 -6.86 -12.36 -5.78
N GLY A 208 -7.18 -12.42 -4.49
CA GLY A 208 -6.79 -13.51 -3.60
C GLY A 208 -5.30 -13.54 -3.23
N ALA A 209 -4.58 -12.46 -3.48
CA ALA A 209 -3.15 -12.40 -3.20
C ALA A 209 -2.83 -12.15 -1.72
N HIS A 210 -3.71 -11.46 -1.01
CA HIS A 210 -3.52 -11.04 0.38
C HIS A 210 -4.81 -11.05 1.19
N TRP A 211 -4.67 -11.23 2.49
CA TRP A 211 -5.72 -11.00 3.46
C TRP A 211 -5.91 -9.50 3.72
N LEU A 212 -7.03 -9.12 4.32
CA LEU A 212 -7.26 -7.73 4.75
C LEU A 212 -6.18 -7.29 5.75
N SER A 213 -5.86 -8.13 6.72
CA SER A 213 -4.81 -7.87 7.73
C SER A 213 -3.44 -7.60 7.09
N ASP A 214 -3.07 -8.35 6.02
CA ASP A 214 -1.83 -8.11 5.28
C ASP A 214 -1.81 -6.72 4.64
N VAL A 215 -2.94 -6.31 4.08
CA VAL A 215 -3.10 -5.01 3.41
C VAL A 215 -3.04 -3.87 4.42
N LEU A 216 -3.73 -4.00 5.56
CA LEU A 216 -3.69 -3.01 6.65
C LEU A 216 -2.28 -2.87 7.23
N ALA A 217 -1.57 -3.98 7.45
CA ALA A 217 -0.18 -3.95 7.87
C ALA A 217 0.74 -3.33 6.80
N GLY A 218 0.46 -3.59 5.52
CA GLY A 218 1.14 -2.94 4.41
C GLY A 218 0.93 -1.42 4.42
N PHE A 219 -0.30 -0.95 4.62
CA PHE A 219 -0.59 0.48 4.76
C PHE A 219 0.15 1.11 5.94
N ALA A 220 0.19 0.40 7.07
CA ALA A 220 0.91 0.86 8.25
C ALA A 220 2.43 0.92 8.00
N LEU A 221 3.02 -0.10 7.37
CA LEU A 221 4.44 -0.11 7.00
C LEU A 221 4.79 1.04 6.06
N GLY A 222 4.04 1.19 4.96
CA GLY A 222 4.26 2.27 4.00
C GLY A 222 4.08 3.65 4.61
N GLY A 223 3.07 3.81 5.49
CA GLY A 223 2.83 5.04 6.24
C GLY A 223 3.97 5.39 7.19
N ALA A 224 4.48 4.42 7.95
CA ALA A 224 5.61 4.63 8.86
C ALA A 224 6.87 5.07 8.11
N LEU A 225 7.17 4.40 6.98
CA LEU A 225 8.29 4.75 6.11
C LEU A 225 8.12 6.15 5.49
N ALA A 226 6.92 6.48 5.02
CA ALA A 226 6.64 7.81 4.46
C ALA A 226 6.80 8.90 5.53
N LEU A 227 6.32 8.69 6.76
CA LEU A 227 6.51 9.63 7.86
C LEU A 227 8.00 9.83 8.19
N ALA A 228 8.79 8.76 8.21
CA ALA A 228 10.24 8.86 8.36
C ALA A 228 10.90 9.67 7.22
N GLY A 229 10.47 9.42 5.98
CA GLY A 229 10.92 10.18 4.82
C GLY A 229 10.54 11.67 4.88
N ILE A 230 9.34 11.99 5.33
CA ILE A 230 8.87 13.35 5.54
C ILE A 230 9.75 14.07 6.57
N LEU A 231 10.14 13.41 7.65
CA LEU A 231 11.07 13.99 8.63
C LEU A 231 12.42 14.38 8.01
N LEU A 232 12.93 13.56 7.07
CA LEU A 232 14.18 13.88 6.36
C LEU A 232 14.02 15.12 5.47
N VAL A 233 12.90 15.26 4.77
CA VAL A 233 12.61 16.44 3.94
C VAL A 233 12.44 17.68 4.80
N LEU A 234 11.81 17.57 5.97
CA LEU A 234 11.55 18.72 6.87
C LEU A 234 12.81 19.27 7.56
N ARG A 235 13.91 18.51 7.59
CA ARG A 235 15.20 19.00 8.14
C ARG A 235 15.81 20.14 7.32
N GLU A 236 15.33 20.37 6.09
CA GLU A 236 15.78 21.47 5.23
C GLU A 236 14.59 22.30 4.74
N PRO A 237 14.31 23.37 5.42
CA PRO A 237 13.20 24.27 5.07
C PRO A 237 13.31 24.88 3.66
N SER A 238 14.50 25.10 3.14
CA SER A 238 14.74 25.71 1.83
C SER A 238 14.23 24.85 0.66
N GLU A 239 14.50 23.54 0.66
CA GLU A 239 13.94 22.63 -0.35
C GLU A 239 12.44 22.44 -0.18
N ALA A 240 11.97 22.67 1.02
CA ALA A 240 10.58 22.50 1.40
C ALA A 240 9.68 23.67 0.99
N ALA A 241 10.24 24.84 0.70
CA ALA A 241 9.47 26.07 0.47
C ALA A 241 8.84 26.15 -0.93
N GLU A 242 9.49 25.59 -1.96
CA GLU A 242 8.97 25.66 -3.32
C GLU A 242 8.09 24.45 -3.67
N PRO A 243 6.92 24.64 -4.32
CA PRO A 243 6.07 23.54 -4.72
C PRO A 243 6.71 22.74 -5.86
N LEU A 244 6.67 21.40 -5.77
CA LEU A 244 6.91 20.55 -6.93
C LEU A 244 5.67 20.62 -7.82
N HIS A 245 5.86 20.76 -9.13
CA HIS A 245 4.75 20.79 -10.08
C HIS A 245 3.99 19.46 -10.08
N GLY A 246 2.86 19.40 -9.36
CA GLY A 246 2.05 18.18 -9.24
C GLY A 246 1.58 17.63 -10.59
N LEU A 247 1.33 18.51 -11.56
CA LEU A 247 0.99 18.12 -12.93
C LEU A 247 2.13 17.33 -13.60
N ALA A 248 3.38 17.73 -13.42
CA ALA A 248 4.53 16.99 -13.98
C ALA A 248 4.65 15.59 -13.37
N VAL A 249 4.45 15.48 -12.05
CA VAL A 249 4.43 14.18 -11.36
C VAL A 249 3.29 13.31 -11.89
N LEU A 250 2.11 13.88 -12.07
CA LEU A 250 0.95 13.16 -12.63
C LEU A 250 1.24 12.68 -14.06
N ILE A 251 1.84 13.52 -14.91
CA ILE A 251 2.24 13.14 -16.27
C ILE A 251 3.22 11.97 -16.24
N ILE A 252 4.23 11.99 -15.34
CA ILE A 252 5.17 10.88 -15.20
C ILE A 252 4.44 9.60 -14.82
N LEU A 253 3.52 9.65 -13.84
CA LEU A 253 2.76 8.48 -13.40
C LEU A 253 1.89 7.91 -14.53
N ILE A 254 1.20 8.78 -15.27
CA ILE A 254 0.38 8.38 -16.42
C ILE A 254 1.25 7.76 -17.53
N ALA A 255 2.39 8.38 -17.85
CA ALA A 255 3.30 7.86 -18.87
C ALA A 255 3.87 6.49 -18.49
N VAL A 256 4.29 6.30 -17.23
CA VAL A 256 4.75 4.99 -16.72
C VAL A 256 3.64 3.96 -16.83
N ALA A 257 2.42 4.29 -16.39
CA ALA A 257 1.28 3.38 -16.51
C ALA A 257 0.97 3.06 -17.98
N ALA A 258 0.92 4.04 -18.87
CA ALA A 258 0.63 3.83 -20.28
C ALA A 258 1.64 2.88 -20.97
N VAL A 259 2.92 2.95 -20.58
CA VAL A 259 3.98 2.12 -21.19
C VAL A 259 4.04 0.72 -20.58
N LEU A 260 3.91 0.60 -19.25
CA LEU A 260 4.18 -0.67 -18.56
C LEU A 260 2.92 -1.48 -18.28
N LEU A 261 1.77 -0.83 -18.07
CA LEU A 261 0.52 -1.51 -17.71
C LEU A 261 0.11 -2.61 -18.71
N PRO A 262 0.25 -2.49 -20.03
CA PRO A 262 -0.12 -3.57 -20.94
C PRO A 262 0.66 -4.86 -20.68
N LYS A 263 1.94 -4.76 -20.32
CA LYS A 263 2.81 -5.91 -20.01
C LYS A 263 2.47 -6.52 -18.65
N THR A 264 2.35 -5.68 -17.62
CA THR A 264 2.08 -6.12 -16.24
C THR A 264 0.65 -6.58 -16.07
N TYR A 265 -0.31 -6.02 -16.82
CA TYR A 265 -1.67 -6.53 -16.90
C TYR A 265 -1.71 -7.96 -17.45
N ARG A 266 -1.04 -8.24 -18.59
CA ARG A 266 -0.96 -9.60 -19.15
C ARG A 266 -0.32 -10.59 -18.18
N LYS A 267 0.72 -10.19 -17.45
CA LYS A 267 1.32 -10.98 -16.37
C LYS A 267 0.30 -11.28 -15.26
N GLY A 268 -0.42 -10.25 -14.82
CA GLY A 268 -1.47 -10.37 -13.80
C GLY A 268 -2.63 -11.27 -14.28
N GLU A 269 -3.07 -11.12 -15.51
CA GLU A 269 -4.13 -11.94 -16.10
C GLU A 269 -3.74 -13.44 -16.16
N ARG A 270 -2.50 -13.75 -16.55
CA ARG A 270 -1.99 -15.12 -16.51
C ARG A 270 -1.92 -15.69 -15.10
N LEU A 271 -1.56 -14.88 -14.12
CA LEU A 271 -1.42 -15.31 -12.72
C LEU A 271 -2.77 -15.45 -12.03
N TYR A 272 -3.64 -14.47 -12.15
CA TYR A 272 -4.90 -14.40 -11.38
C TYR A 272 -6.10 -14.95 -12.14
N GLY A 273 -6.10 -14.91 -13.48
CA GLY A 273 -7.23 -15.34 -14.28
C GLY A 273 -7.71 -16.75 -13.97
N PRO A 274 -6.82 -17.76 -13.90
CA PRO A 274 -7.21 -19.12 -13.54
C PRO A 274 -7.80 -19.24 -12.12
N TYR A 275 -7.30 -18.49 -11.18
CA TYR A 275 -7.85 -18.43 -9.81
C TYR A 275 -9.22 -17.78 -9.81
N LEU A 276 -9.36 -16.70 -10.54
CA LEU A 276 -10.59 -15.95 -10.65
C LEU A 276 -11.69 -16.73 -11.41
N ALA A 277 -11.35 -17.69 -12.25
CA ALA A 277 -12.29 -18.54 -12.97
C ALA A 277 -12.80 -19.76 -12.16
N ARG A 278 -12.20 -20.07 -11.01
CA ARG A 278 -12.61 -21.21 -10.16
C ARG A 278 -13.87 -20.89 -9.36
N SER A 279 -14.69 -21.94 -9.06
CA SER A 279 -15.83 -21.80 -8.17
C SER A 279 -15.41 -21.66 -6.69
N ILE A 280 -16.27 -21.05 -5.89
CA ILE A 280 -16.03 -20.80 -4.46
C ILE A 280 -15.73 -22.09 -3.68
N GLU A 281 -16.42 -23.19 -4.01
CA GLU A 281 -16.30 -24.48 -3.33
C GLU A 281 -14.89 -25.08 -3.38
N GLN A 282 -14.10 -24.72 -4.40
CA GLN A 282 -12.74 -25.22 -4.57
C GLN A 282 -11.67 -24.39 -3.80
N ILE A 283 -12.03 -23.23 -3.29
CA ILE A 283 -11.07 -22.26 -2.76
C ILE A 283 -11.16 -22.11 -1.24
N VAL A 284 -12.37 -22.24 -0.69
CA VAL A 284 -12.64 -22.13 0.74
C VAL A 284 -12.80 -23.51 1.34
N ASP A 285 -11.70 -24.26 1.47
CA ASP A 285 -11.63 -25.35 2.44
C ASP A 285 -11.24 -24.74 3.81
N PRO A 286 -12.18 -24.67 4.78
CA PRO A 286 -11.89 -24.16 6.12
C PRO A 286 -10.78 -24.93 6.85
N GLY A 287 -10.48 -26.17 6.40
CA GLY A 287 -9.41 -27.00 6.92
C GLY A 287 -7.98 -26.49 6.65
N HIS A 288 -7.80 -25.57 5.69
CA HIS A 288 -6.50 -24.98 5.39
C HIS A 288 -6.14 -23.77 6.27
N LEU A 289 -7.12 -23.13 6.90
CA LEU A 289 -6.90 -21.94 7.74
C LEU A 289 -6.27 -22.26 9.11
N GLY A 290 -6.17 -23.53 9.49
CA GLY A 290 -5.79 -23.91 10.86
C GLY A 290 -4.56 -24.81 11.03
N ARG A 291 -3.76 -25.10 9.99
CA ARG A 291 -2.62 -26.01 10.15
C ARG A 291 -1.30 -25.39 9.73
N PRO A 292 -0.46 -24.95 10.70
CA PRO A 292 0.94 -24.69 10.41
C PRO A 292 1.60 -26.04 10.06
N GLY A 293 2.22 -26.14 8.87
CA GLY A 293 3.13 -27.24 8.55
C GLY A 293 2.77 -28.24 7.47
N ARG A 294 1.65 -28.13 6.74
CA ARG A 294 1.48 -28.97 5.54
C ARG A 294 2.27 -28.39 4.37
N ARG A 295 3.26 -29.15 3.93
CA ARG A 295 3.99 -28.90 2.67
C ARG A 295 2.98 -28.82 1.53
N ILE A 296 2.90 -27.67 0.90
CA ILE A 296 2.12 -27.43 -0.30
C ILE A 296 2.79 -28.20 -1.42
N ALA A 297 2.09 -29.14 -2.05
CA ALA A 297 2.58 -29.81 -3.26
C ALA A 297 2.82 -28.74 -4.35
N PRO A 298 3.94 -28.80 -5.08
CA PRO A 298 4.19 -27.89 -6.19
C PRO A 298 3.14 -28.09 -7.27
N PRO A 299 2.77 -27.02 -8.02
CA PRO A 299 1.91 -27.17 -9.18
C PRO A 299 2.57 -28.10 -10.19
N PRO A 300 1.79 -28.84 -10.99
CA PRO A 300 2.35 -29.69 -12.05
C PRO A 300 3.15 -28.79 -13.00
N SER A 301 4.35 -29.25 -13.34
CA SER A 301 5.22 -28.63 -14.34
C SER A 301 4.48 -28.53 -15.68
N LEU A 302 4.31 -27.30 -16.19
CA LEU A 302 3.98 -27.05 -17.59
C LEU A 302 5.26 -27.04 -18.43
#